data_1e91c222a82ec77dd8fe8d4d1783ce60
#
_entry.id   1e91c222a82ec77dd8fe8d4d1783ce60
#
_cell.length_a   1.000
_cell.length_b   1.000
_cell.length_c   1.000
_cell.angle_alpha   90.00
_cell.angle_beta   90.00
_cell.angle_gamma   90.00
#
_symmetry.space_group_name_H-M   'P 1'
#
loop_
_entity.id
_entity.type
_entity.pdbx_description
1 polymer ?
#
loop_
_entity_poly.entity_id
_entity_poly.type
_entity_poly.pdbx_seq_one_letter_code
_entity_poly.pdbx_strand_id
1 'polypeptide(L)'
;GDVYKRQNQYGIIFDALVEMYKDGVGADLVTLQNKLREKEVTPELYSVEYLGELLASVPTSANVKFYAEIVHEKAVLRRLIRVSEQVTKDCYMDSQPLEDILEDTEKSVFDVIQQRGGSEFEPIRDVVLRTLDSIEKAAKQKGNITGLETGFRDLDAKTAGLQKSDLILIAARPAMGKTAFVLNIAEYVALHSNSTIALFSLEMSKEQLVKRMLAMNSMVDSQKIRTGDLEDDDWDKLVGSVRKIGNSNLVIDDTSGITASELRSKCRKLKIEQGLDLVIIDYLQLMTGAGKRKSDSRQQEISDISRSLKVMARELNVPVIALSQLSRAVESRPDKRPMLSDLRESGAIEQDADIVMFIYRDEYYNPDSEKKGVAEVIVAKQRSGPTGPVELAWLSQYTKFGNLEYKR
;
A
#
# COMPACT_ATOMS: atom_id res chain seq x y z
N GLY A 1 3.81 -35.95 -26.08
CA GLY A 1 3.21 -36.88 -25.13
C GLY A 1 4.19 -37.34 -24.03
N ASP A 2 5.41 -37.73 -24.37
CA ASP A 2 6.37 -38.35 -23.42
C ASP A 2 7.00 -37.35 -22.44
N VAL A 3 7.25 -36.13 -22.85
CA VAL A 3 7.85 -35.09 -22.01
C VAL A 3 6.91 -34.69 -20.87
N TYR A 4 5.60 -34.62 -21.10
CA TYR A 4 4.61 -34.33 -20.08
C TYR A 4 4.43 -35.45 -19.04
N LYS A 5 4.55 -36.71 -19.46
CA LYS A 5 4.49 -37.87 -18.54
C LYS A 5 5.68 -37.91 -17.58
N ARG A 6 6.89 -37.65 -18.08
CA ARG A 6 8.10 -37.60 -17.23
C ARG A 6 8.10 -36.47 -16.23
N GLN A 7 7.54 -35.30 -16.55
CA GLN A 7 7.42 -34.19 -15.59
C GLN A 7 6.51 -34.54 -14.42
N ASN A 8 5.43 -35.27 -14.64
CA ASN A 8 4.56 -35.72 -13.56
C ASN A 8 5.25 -36.75 -12.66
N GLN A 9 6.06 -37.63 -13.22
CA GLN A 9 6.79 -38.68 -12.50
C GLN A 9 7.80 -38.10 -11.50
N TYR A 10 8.63 -37.14 -11.92
CA TYR A 10 9.57 -36.44 -11.02
C TYR A 10 8.85 -35.64 -9.94
N GLY A 11 7.71 -35.03 -10.24
CA GLY A 11 6.87 -34.34 -9.26
C GLY A 11 6.40 -35.28 -8.14
N ILE A 12 5.91 -36.47 -8.49
CA ILE A 12 5.43 -37.47 -7.52
C ILE A 12 6.57 -37.92 -6.59
N ILE A 13 7.76 -38.17 -7.15
CA ILE A 13 8.93 -38.55 -6.34
C ILE A 13 9.35 -37.41 -5.42
N PHE A 14 9.38 -36.18 -5.93
CA PHE A 14 9.73 -34.99 -5.15
C PHE A 14 8.76 -34.77 -4.01
N ASP A 15 7.45 -34.88 -4.26
CA ASP A 15 6.39 -34.71 -3.23
C ASP A 15 6.52 -35.81 -2.16
N ALA A 16 6.83 -37.04 -2.54
CA ALA A 16 7.10 -38.13 -1.60
C ALA A 16 8.32 -37.83 -0.71
N LEU A 17 9.40 -37.29 -1.26
CA LEU A 17 10.59 -36.89 -0.50
C LEU A 17 10.29 -35.73 0.44
N VAL A 18 9.48 -34.74 0.02
CA VAL A 18 9.06 -33.61 0.85
C VAL A 18 8.18 -34.07 2.03
N GLU A 19 7.27 -35.01 1.79
CA GLU A 19 6.46 -35.58 2.87
C GLU A 19 7.34 -36.33 3.88
N MET A 20 8.25 -37.20 3.41
CA MET A 20 9.19 -37.94 4.29
C MET A 20 10.01 -36.95 5.15
N TYR A 21 10.49 -35.88 4.54
CA TYR A 21 11.23 -34.83 5.28
C TYR A 21 10.37 -34.15 6.36
N LYS A 22 9.11 -33.83 6.05
CA LYS A 22 8.14 -33.25 7.02
C LYS A 22 7.83 -34.20 8.16
N ASP A 23 7.72 -35.49 7.85
CA ASP A 23 7.43 -36.56 8.83
C ASP A 23 8.69 -36.97 9.65
N GLY A 24 9.85 -36.37 9.35
CA GLY A 24 11.12 -36.69 10.04
C GLY A 24 11.66 -38.07 9.70
N VAL A 25 11.22 -38.68 8.62
CA VAL A 25 11.67 -39.99 8.14
C VAL A 25 12.92 -39.81 7.29
N GLY A 26 13.97 -40.59 7.61
CA GLY A 26 15.19 -40.59 6.80
C GLY A 26 14.92 -41.03 5.36
N ALA A 27 15.35 -40.23 4.39
CA ALA A 27 15.17 -40.50 2.97
C ALA A 27 16.35 -41.37 2.43
N ASP A 28 16.13 -42.66 2.29
CA ASP A 28 16.98 -43.56 1.55
C ASP A 28 16.16 -44.27 0.44
N LEU A 29 16.85 -45.12 -0.35
CA LEU A 29 16.24 -45.77 -1.50
C LEU A 29 15.09 -46.71 -1.10
N VAL A 30 15.19 -47.37 0.06
CA VAL A 30 14.23 -48.34 0.54
C VAL A 30 13.00 -47.64 1.13
N THR A 31 13.22 -46.61 1.93
CA THR A 31 12.16 -45.82 2.54
C THR A 31 11.36 -45.03 1.49
N LEU A 32 12.03 -44.45 0.47
CA LEU A 32 11.38 -43.81 -0.67
C LEU A 32 10.57 -44.83 -1.51
N GLN A 33 11.09 -46.02 -1.77
CA GLN A 33 10.35 -47.08 -2.45
C GLN A 33 9.05 -47.44 -1.72
N ASN A 34 9.12 -47.61 -0.40
CA ASN A 34 7.94 -47.92 0.42
C ASN A 34 6.92 -46.80 0.37
N LYS A 35 7.37 -45.54 0.51
CA LYS A 35 6.49 -44.37 0.43
C LYS A 35 5.79 -44.21 -0.92
N LEU A 36 6.49 -44.46 -2.01
CA LEU A 36 5.93 -44.45 -3.36
C LEU A 36 4.95 -45.62 -3.59
N ARG A 37 5.19 -46.80 -3.00
CA ARG A 37 4.29 -47.94 -3.05
C ARG A 37 2.98 -47.63 -2.29
N GLU A 38 3.05 -46.96 -1.13
CA GLU A 38 1.87 -46.54 -0.39
C GLU A 38 1.01 -45.53 -1.17
N LYS A 39 1.59 -44.75 -2.07
CA LYS A 39 0.88 -43.82 -2.94
C LYS A 39 0.27 -44.44 -4.19
N GLU A 40 0.28 -45.78 -4.31
CA GLU A 40 -0.31 -46.50 -5.44
C GLU A 40 0.17 -46.03 -6.82
N VAL A 41 1.43 -45.57 -6.93
CA VAL A 41 2.01 -45.15 -8.21
C VAL A 41 2.39 -46.33 -9.06
N THR A 42 2.64 -46.09 -10.36
CA THR A 42 3.05 -47.13 -11.29
C THR A 42 4.34 -47.85 -10.85
N PRO A 43 4.43 -49.19 -10.94
CA PRO A 43 5.58 -49.96 -10.47
C PRO A 43 6.92 -49.49 -11.02
N GLU A 44 6.95 -48.93 -12.21
CA GLU A 44 8.13 -48.38 -12.84
C GLU A 44 8.78 -47.25 -12.04
N LEU A 45 7.98 -46.44 -11.35
CA LEU A 45 8.43 -45.24 -10.58
C LEU A 45 9.15 -45.59 -9.27
N TYR A 46 8.89 -46.76 -8.70
CA TYR A 46 9.53 -47.20 -7.48
C TYR A 46 10.49 -48.41 -7.72
N SER A 47 10.84 -48.68 -9.01
CA SER A 47 11.84 -49.70 -9.29
C SER A 47 13.24 -49.28 -8.82
N VAL A 48 14.04 -50.25 -8.35
CA VAL A 48 15.41 -49.99 -7.87
C VAL A 48 16.27 -49.42 -9.00
N GLU A 49 16.06 -49.93 -10.22
CA GLU A 49 16.77 -49.47 -11.40
C GLU A 49 16.51 -48.02 -11.70
N TYR A 50 15.23 -47.58 -11.74
CA TYR A 50 14.85 -46.19 -12.05
C TYR A 50 15.33 -45.22 -11.00
N LEU A 51 15.13 -45.53 -9.71
CA LEU A 51 15.59 -44.69 -8.61
C LEU A 51 17.11 -44.63 -8.51
N GLY A 52 17.78 -45.76 -8.84
CA GLY A 52 19.24 -45.86 -8.93
C GLY A 52 19.81 -44.97 -10.04
N GLU A 53 19.20 -44.98 -11.23
CA GLU A 53 19.58 -44.08 -12.33
C GLU A 53 19.42 -42.58 -11.96
N LEU A 54 18.35 -42.24 -11.25
CA LEU A 54 18.13 -40.86 -10.76
C LEU A 54 19.24 -40.44 -9.78
N LEU A 55 19.62 -41.32 -8.85
CA LEU A 55 20.71 -41.04 -7.92
C LEU A 55 22.07 -40.92 -8.64
N ALA A 56 22.31 -41.72 -9.63
CA ALA A 56 23.54 -41.69 -10.40
C ALA A 56 23.65 -40.46 -11.32
N SER A 57 22.51 -39.87 -11.70
CA SER A 57 22.47 -38.67 -12.57
C SER A 57 23.01 -37.41 -11.92
N VAL A 58 23.05 -37.35 -10.57
CA VAL A 58 23.54 -36.19 -9.80
C VAL A 58 24.69 -36.66 -8.88
N PRO A 59 25.95 -36.50 -9.30
CA PRO A 59 27.10 -37.05 -8.57
C PRO A 59 27.40 -36.38 -7.23
N THR A 60 26.89 -35.15 -7.00
CA THR A 60 27.17 -34.39 -5.77
C THR A 60 26.05 -33.46 -5.40
N SER A 61 25.77 -33.34 -4.10
CA SER A 61 24.84 -32.34 -3.54
C SER A 61 25.45 -30.93 -3.40
N ALA A 62 26.73 -30.74 -3.68
CA ALA A 62 27.42 -29.46 -3.52
C ALA A 62 26.80 -28.34 -4.37
N ASN A 63 26.23 -28.69 -5.53
CA ASN A 63 25.62 -27.73 -6.45
C ASN A 63 24.09 -27.67 -6.35
N VAL A 64 23.48 -28.15 -5.27
CA VAL A 64 22.02 -28.19 -5.09
C VAL A 64 21.36 -26.83 -5.26
N LYS A 65 21.99 -25.76 -4.78
CA LYS A 65 21.49 -24.39 -4.91
C LYS A 65 21.39 -23.96 -6.37
N PHE A 66 22.42 -24.24 -7.16
CA PHE A 66 22.43 -23.95 -8.60
C PHE A 66 21.36 -24.75 -9.36
N TYR A 67 21.20 -26.05 -9.04
CA TYR A 67 20.13 -26.84 -9.63
C TYR A 67 18.75 -26.38 -9.23
N ALA A 68 18.58 -25.94 -7.98
CA ALA A 68 17.31 -25.34 -7.51
C ALA A 68 16.98 -24.04 -8.27
N GLU A 69 17.97 -23.20 -8.56
CA GLU A 69 17.79 -21.98 -9.37
C GLU A 69 17.32 -22.30 -10.79
N ILE A 70 17.92 -23.30 -11.45
CA ILE A 70 17.48 -23.76 -12.78
C ILE A 70 16.03 -24.27 -12.75
N VAL A 71 15.69 -25.10 -11.75
CA VAL A 71 14.33 -25.63 -11.60
C VAL A 71 13.34 -24.49 -11.35
N HIS A 72 13.71 -23.52 -10.51
CA HIS A 72 12.89 -22.34 -10.23
C HIS A 72 12.64 -21.52 -11.50
N GLU A 73 13.68 -21.22 -12.28
CA GLU A 73 13.55 -20.52 -13.57
C GLU A 73 12.56 -21.22 -14.50
N LYS A 74 12.71 -22.54 -14.67
CA LYS A 74 11.79 -23.32 -15.53
C LYS A 74 10.38 -23.40 -14.94
N ALA A 75 10.23 -23.37 -13.63
CA ALA A 75 8.93 -23.31 -12.97
C ALA A 75 8.21 -21.96 -13.23
N VAL A 76 8.95 -20.84 -13.18
CA VAL A 76 8.41 -19.51 -13.52
C VAL A 76 7.95 -19.47 -14.99
N LEU A 77 8.77 -19.95 -15.91
CA LEU A 77 8.40 -20.01 -17.34
C LEU A 77 7.12 -20.84 -17.56
N ARG A 78 7.01 -22.02 -16.93
CA ARG A 78 5.79 -22.84 -17.01
C ARG A 78 4.57 -22.16 -16.43
N ARG A 79 4.73 -21.37 -15.36
CA ARG A 79 3.64 -20.58 -14.78
C ARG A 79 3.15 -19.50 -15.75
N LEU A 80 4.08 -18.78 -16.38
CA LEU A 80 3.76 -17.79 -17.41
C LEU A 80 3.00 -18.41 -18.59
N ILE A 81 3.43 -19.61 -19.05
CA ILE A 81 2.73 -20.33 -20.12
C ILE A 81 1.29 -20.63 -19.69
N ARG A 82 1.07 -21.16 -18.48
CA ARG A 82 -0.29 -21.47 -17.98
C ARG A 82 -1.17 -20.23 -17.87
N VAL A 83 -0.60 -19.11 -17.38
CA VAL A 83 -1.33 -17.84 -17.32
C VAL A 83 -1.72 -17.38 -18.72
N SER A 84 -0.81 -17.47 -19.70
CA SER A 84 -1.09 -17.09 -21.08
C SER A 84 -2.15 -18.01 -21.72
N GLU A 85 -2.11 -19.31 -21.46
CA GLU A 85 -3.13 -20.27 -21.91
C GLU A 85 -4.51 -19.95 -21.31
N GLN A 86 -4.56 -19.60 -20.01
CA GLN A 86 -5.80 -19.23 -19.34
C GLN A 86 -6.37 -17.94 -19.91
N VAL A 87 -5.56 -16.89 -20.07
CA VAL A 87 -5.95 -15.62 -20.68
C VAL A 87 -6.49 -15.84 -22.10
N THR A 88 -5.79 -16.65 -22.90
CA THR A 88 -6.24 -16.99 -24.25
C THR A 88 -7.62 -17.67 -24.22
N LYS A 89 -7.83 -18.60 -23.29
CA LYS A 89 -9.11 -19.29 -23.14
C LYS A 89 -10.22 -18.32 -22.73
N ASP A 90 -9.97 -17.43 -21.77
CA ASP A 90 -10.96 -16.47 -21.27
C ASP A 90 -11.36 -15.48 -22.36
N CYS A 91 -10.39 -15.01 -23.16
CA CYS A 91 -10.66 -14.16 -24.34
C CYS A 91 -11.52 -14.85 -25.40
N TYR A 92 -11.33 -16.15 -25.64
CA TYR A 92 -12.15 -16.88 -26.62
C TYR A 92 -13.54 -17.25 -26.12
N MET A 93 -13.70 -17.47 -24.82
CA MET A 93 -14.99 -17.85 -24.24
C MET A 93 -15.96 -16.68 -24.10
N ASP A 94 -15.48 -15.44 -24.05
CA ASP A 94 -16.28 -14.21 -23.91
C ASP A 94 -17.35 -14.31 -22.81
N SER A 95 -16.98 -14.99 -21.71
CA SER A 95 -17.90 -15.32 -20.62
C SER A 95 -17.94 -14.27 -19.51
N GLN A 96 -17.02 -13.30 -19.54
CA GLN A 96 -16.86 -12.23 -18.55
C GLN A 96 -16.69 -10.88 -19.25
N PRO A 97 -17.04 -9.75 -18.58
CA PRO A 97 -16.74 -8.41 -19.09
C PRO A 97 -15.24 -8.24 -19.36
N LEU A 98 -14.91 -7.45 -20.41
CA LEU A 98 -13.51 -7.20 -20.79
C LEU A 98 -12.66 -6.68 -19.63
N GLU A 99 -13.24 -5.81 -18.78
CA GLU A 99 -12.57 -5.24 -17.61
C GLU A 99 -12.14 -6.31 -16.60
N ASP A 100 -12.99 -7.31 -16.35
CA ASP A 100 -12.70 -8.42 -15.43
C ASP A 100 -11.58 -9.32 -15.99
N ILE A 101 -11.58 -9.60 -17.30
CA ILE A 101 -10.52 -10.36 -17.97
C ILE A 101 -9.18 -9.63 -17.88
N LEU A 102 -9.18 -8.32 -18.08
CA LEU A 102 -7.96 -7.49 -17.97
C LEU A 102 -7.43 -7.48 -16.53
N GLU A 103 -8.30 -7.32 -15.54
CA GLU A 103 -7.91 -7.34 -14.12
C GLU A 103 -7.33 -8.70 -13.70
N ASP A 104 -8.00 -9.79 -14.02
CA ASP A 104 -7.53 -11.14 -13.70
C ASP A 104 -6.21 -11.47 -14.40
N THR A 105 -6.03 -11.01 -15.63
CA THR A 105 -4.78 -11.15 -16.38
C THR A 105 -3.65 -10.41 -15.69
N GLU A 106 -3.84 -9.13 -15.38
CA GLU A 106 -2.83 -8.33 -14.71
C GLU A 106 -2.44 -8.91 -13.37
N LYS A 107 -3.41 -9.31 -12.56
CA LYS A 107 -3.19 -9.97 -11.26
C LYS A 107 -2.36 -11.24 -11.42
N SER A 108 -2.75 -12.10 -12.37
CA SER A 108 -2.08 -13.39 -12.58
C SER A 108 -0.63 -13.22 -13.03
N VAL A 109 -0.36 -12.27 -13.93
CA VAL A 109 1.01 -11.94 -14.36
C VAL A 109 1.82 -11.34 -13.21
N PHE A 110 1.23 -10.42 -12.45
CA PHE A 110 1.87 -9.79 -11.31
C PHE A 110 2.25 -10.81 -10.23
N ASP A 111 1.36 -11.76 -9.93
CA ASP A 111 1.61 -12.84 -8.98
C ASP A 111 2.80 -13.71 -9.41
N VAL A 112 2.98 -13.97 -10.71
CA VAL A 112 4.15 -14.68 -11.22
C VAL A 112 5.44 -13.87 -11.03
N ILE A 113 5.38 -12.55 -11.20
CA ILE A 113 6.55 -11.66 -11.03
C ILE A 113 6.91 -11.53 -9.55
N GLN A 114 5.93 -11.40 -8.66
CA GLN A 114 6.15 -11.25 -7.22
C GLN A 114 6.64 -12.53 -6.53
N GLN A 115 6.19 -13.71 -6.96
CA GLN A 115 6.58 -15.00 -6.38
C GLN A 115 8.06 -15.36 -6.59
N ARG A 116 8.90 -14.42 -6.97
CA ARG A 116 10.36 -14.58 -7.01
C ARG A 116 11.00 -14.88 -5.64
N GLY A 117 10.24 -14.91 -4.53
CA GLY A 117 10.84 -15.05 -3.21
C GLY A 117 9.96 -15.43 -2.03
N GLY A 118 8.76 -15.98 -2.20
CA GLY A 118 7.90 -16.28 -1.05
C GLY A 118 7.51 -17.74 -0.89
N SER A 119 8.05 -18.43 0.10
CA SER A 119 7.43 -19.62 0.69
C SER A 119 6.14 -19.16 1.43
N GLU A 120 5.05 -19.90 1.29
CA GLU A 120 3.78 -19.62 1.99
C GLU A 120 3.94 -19.50 3.51
N PHE A 121 4.93 -20.18 4.06
CA PHE A 121 5.33 -20.14 5.47
C PHE A 121 6.83 -19.89 5.58
N GLU A 122 7.20 -18.83 6.27
CA GLU A 122 8.58 -18.49 6.53
C GLU A 122 9.00 -18.96 7.91
N PRO A 123 10.16 -19.65 8.05
CA PRO A 123 10.65 -20.07 9.36
C PRO A 123 10.82 -18.84 10.28
N ILE A 124 10.31 -18.93 11.50
CA ILE A 124 10.40 -17.83 12.47
C ILE A 124 11.83 -17.33 12.71
N ARG A 125 12.82 -18.23 12.59
CA ARG A 125 14.23 -17.89 12.71
C ARG A 125 14.66 -16.80 11.72
N ASP A 126 14.25 -16.91 10.46
CA ASP A 126 14.65 -15.98 9.42
C ASP A 126 13.95 -14.62 9.62
N VAL A 127 12.69 -14.66 10.07
CA VAL A 127 11.92 -13.46 10.45
C VAL A 127 12.61 -12.74 11.63
N VAL A 128 13.02 -13.46 12.67
CA VAL A 128 13.71 -12.89 13.84
C VAL A 128 15.02 -12.23 13.44
N LEU A 129 15.83 -12.87 12.59
CA LEU A 129 17.12 -12.30 12.16
C LEU A 129 16.93 -11.00 11.38
N ARG A 130 15.97 -10.95 10.46
CA ARG A 130 15.65 -9.70 9.72
C ARG A 130 15.06 -8.63 10.62
N THR A 131 14.26 -9.01 11.60
CA THR A 131 13.70 -8.07 12.58
C THR A 131 14.80 -7.46 13.44
N LEU A 132 15.76 -8.27 13.89
CA LEU A 132 16.93 -7.77 14.65
C LEU A 132 17.76 -6.79 13.80
N ASP A 133 18.04 -7.11 12.54
CA ASP A 133 18.74 -6.19 11.63
C ASP A 133 17.98 -4.86 11.45
N SER A 134 16.66 -4.93 11.34
CA SER A 134 15.79 -3.74 11.27
C SER A 134 15.86 -2.89 12.55
N ILE A 135 15.82 -3.55 13.73
CA ILE A 135 15.93 -2.88 15.03
C ILE A 135 17.32 -2.23 15.16
N GLU A 136 18.37 -2.92 14.77
CA GLU A 136 19.75 -2.38 14.81
C GLU A 136 19.91 -1.16 13.90
N LYS A 137 19.34 -1.20 12.69
CA LYS A 137 19.32 -0.05 11.78
C LYS A 137 18.56 1.13 12.37
N ALA A 138 17.39 0.88 12.97
CA ALA A 138 16.60 1.91 13.65
C ALA A 138 17.35 2.52 14.85
N ALA A 139 18.04 1.70 15.64
CA ALA A 139 18.84 2.18 16.78
C ALA A 139 20.04 3.06 16.36
N LYS A 140 20.58 2.83 15.17
CA LYS A 140 21.69 3.63 14.60
C LYS A 140 21.20 4.95 13.99
N GLN A 141 19.92 5.04 13.60
CA GLN A 141 19.34 6.29 13.11
C GLN A 141 19.03 7.23 14.29
N LYS A 142 19.69 8.39 14.32
CA LYS A 142 19.39 9.45 15.28
C LYS A 142 18.05 10.06 14.93
N GLY A 143 16.95 9.60 15.53
CA GLY A 143 15.67 10.26 15.29
C GLY A 143 14.39 9.48 15.56
N ASN A 144 14.38 8.29 16.09
CA ASN A 144 13.18 7.49 16.45
C ASN A 144 12.09 7.34 15.36
N ILE A 145 12.32 7.80 14.12
CA ILE A 145 11.36 7.73 13.02
C ILE A 145 11.79 6.60 12.10
N THR A 146 10.99 5.55 12.06
CA THR A 146 11.26 4.34 11.26
C THR A 146 10.50 4.32 9.93
N GLY A 147 9.42 5.09 9.85
CA GLY A 147 8.60 5.28 8.66
C GLY A 147 8.99 6.52 7.84
N LEU A 148 8.16 6.86 6.85
CA LEU A 148 8.26 8.10 6.09
C LEU A 148 7.87 9.28 6.99
N GLU A 149 8.76 10.28 7.09
CA GLU A 149 8.49 11.49 7.86
C GLU A 149 7.37 12.31 7.19
N THR A 150 6.43 12.79 7.99
CA THR A 150 5.33 13.66 7.52
C THR A 150 5.74 15.13 7.42
N GLY A 151 6.85 15.52 8.07
CA GLY A 151 7.28 16.89 8.25
C GLY A 151 6.67 17.59 9.48
N PHE A 152 5.76 16.92 10.19
CA PHE A 152 5.18 17.38 11.45
C PHE A 152 5.83 16.67 12.63
N ARG A 153 6.78 17.35 13.28
CA ARG A 153 7.67 16.77 14.31
C ARG A 153 6.93 16.02 15.41
N ASP A 154 5.87 16.62 15.96
CA ASP A 154 5.12 16.02 17.06
C ASP A 154 4.24 14.85 16.59
N LEU A 155 3.78 14.89 15.34
CA LEU A 155 3.06 13.78 14.73
C LEU A 155 4.02 12.62 14.44
N ASP A 156 5.19 12.92 13.87
CA ASP A 156 6.21 11.91 13.58
C ASP A 156 6.75 11.27 14.87
N ALA A 157 6.94 12.05 15.92
CA ALA A 157 7.30 11.51 17.24
C ALA A 157 6.22 10.58 17.82
N LYS A 158 4.94 10.85 17.55
CA LYS A 158 3.81 10.04 18.02
C LYS A 158 3.60 8.77 17.18
N THR A 159 3.80 8.85 15.85
CA THR A 159 3.52 7.75 14.92
C THR A 159 4.77 6.97 14.51
N ALA A 160 5.97 7.47 14.84
CA ALA A 160 7.25 7.03 14.28
C ALA A 160 7.31 7.17 12.74
N GLY A 161 6.55 8.12 12.17
CA GLY A 161 6.36 8.32 10.73
C GLY A 161 5.32 7.37 10.12
N LEU A 162 5.10 7.48 8.80
CA LEU A 162 4.16 6.63 8.06
C LEU A 162 4.82 5.27 7.80
N GLN A 163 4.30 4.20 8.40
CA GLN A 163 4.87 2.86 8.29
C GLN A 163 4.43 2.16 7.01
N LYS A 164 5.33 1.35 6.45
CA LYS A 164 5.02 0.51 5.29
C LYS A 164 3.86 -0.44 5.61
N SER A 165 3.01 -0.69 4.62
CA SER A 165 1.83 -1.57 4.74
C SER A 165 0.70 -1.04 5.62
N ASP A 166 0.81 0.19 6.17
CA ASP A 166 -0.25 0.79 6.97
C ASP A 166 -1.30 1.46 6.08
N LEU A 167 -2.56 1.29 6.48
CA LEU A 167 -3.69 2.09 6.02
C LEU A 167 -3.98 3.18 7.06
N ILE A 168 -3.80 4.42 6.65
CA ILE A 168 -3.96 5.60 7.49
C ILE A 168 -5.21 6.35 7.03
N LEU A 169 -6.20 6.46 7.91
CA LEU A 169 -7.41 7.21 7.65
C LEU A 169 -7.30 8.61 8.24
N ILE A 170 -7.53 9.63 7.42
CA ILE A 170 -7.62 11.02 7.87
C ILE A 170 -9.02 11.54 7.58
N ALA A 171 -9.78 11.85 8.62
CA ALA A 171 -11.15 12.29 8.47
C ALA A 171 -11.40 13.67 9.07
N ALA A 172 -12.27 14.43 8.42
CA ALA A 172 -12.65 15.78 8.89
C ALA A 172 -14.01 16.18 8.33
N ARG A 173 -14.61 17.19 8.96
CA ARG A 173 -15.71 17.94 8.34
C ARG A 173 -15.18 18.82 7.19
N PRO A 174 -16.05 19.23 6.23
CA PRO A 174 -15.67 20.19 5.20
C PRO A 174 -15.01 21.44 5.78
N ALA A 175 -14.11 22.06 5.02
CA ALA A 175 -13.38 23.28 5.38
C ALA A 175 -12.39 23.17 6.57
N MET A 176 -12.22 22.02 7.20
CA MET A 176 -11.21 21.79 8.27
C MET A 176 -9.75 21.74 7.75
N GLY A 177 -9.54 21.66 6.43
CA GLY A 177 -8.22 21.62 5.83
C GLY A 177 -7.69 20.22 5.52
N LYS A 178 -8.56 19.19 5.40
CA LYS A 178 -8.19 17.79 5.13
C LYS A 178 -7.24 17.64 3.93
N THR A 179 -7.63 18.14 2.75
CA THR A 179 -6.80 18.14 1.54
C THR A 179 -5.51 18.92 1.72
N ALA A 180 -5.56 20.09 2.38
CA ALA A 180 -4.37 20.89 2.65
C ALA A 180 -3.34 20.13 3.52
N PHE A 181 -3.83 19.42 4.55
CA PHE A 181 -2.96 18.63 5.43
C PHE A 181 -2.19 17.54 4.68
N VAL A 182 -2.87 16.75 3.83
CA VAL A 182 -2.19 15.70 3.07
C VAL A 182 -1.31 16.25 1.95
N LEU A 183 -1.64 17.41 1.37
CA LEU A 183 -0.77 18.10 0.42
C LEU A 183 0.53 18.58 1.10
N ASN A 184 0.48 19.04 2.35
CA ASN A 184 1.69 19.38 3.12
C ASN A 184 2.56 18.14 3.34
N ILE A 185 1.95 16.99 3.69
CA ILE A 185 2.68 15.72 3.81
C ILE A 185 3.29 15.32 2.46
N ALA A 186 2.50 15.34 1.38
CA ALA A 186 2.97 14.98 0.05
C ALA A 186 4.13 15.87 -0.41
N GLU A 187 4.02 17.19 -0.20
CA GLU A 187 5.08 18.12 -0.53
C GLU A 187 6.35 17.84 0.28
N TYR A 188 6.23 17.67 1.59
CA TYR A 188 7.38 17.39 2.44
C TYR A 188 8.10 16.11 2.03
N VAL A 189 7.36 15.01 1.87
CA VAL A 189 7.91 13.72 1.45
C VAL A 189 8.58 13.84 0.08
N ALA A 190 7.91 14.48 -0.89
CA ALA A 190 8.44 14.62 -2.25
C ALA A 190 9.73 15.44 -2.33
N LEU A 191 9.87 16.44 -1.47
CA LEU A 191 11.02 17.35 -1.52
C LEU A 191 12.20 16.94 -0.63
N HIS A 192 11.97 16.13 0.41
CA HIS A 192 13.00 15.82 1.42
C HIS A 192 13.49 14.37 1.38
N SER A 193 12.71 13.44 0.86
CA SER A 193 13.06 12.01 0.89
C SER A 193 13.33 11.38 -0.48
N ASN A 194 13.28 12.16 -1.58
CA ASN A 194 13.37 11.65 -2.96
C ASN A 194 12.42 10.46 -3.24
N SER A 195 11.31 10.42 -2.52
CA SER A 195 10.31 9.35 -2.59
C SER A 195 9.30 9.60 -3.69
N THR A 196 8.79 8.52 -4.29
CA THR A 196 7.73 8.58 -5.30
C THR A 196 6.37 8.52 -4.62
N ILE A 197 5.51 9.49 -4.92
CA ILE A 197 4.18 9.64 -4.32
C ILE A 197 3.13 9.60 -5.40
N ALA A 198 2.10 8.76 -5.22
CA ALA A 198 0.88 8.78 -6.02
C ALA A 198 -0.24 9.47 -5.26
N LEU A 199 -0.75 10.58 -5.79
CA LEU A 199 -1.89 11.32 -5.26
C LEU A 199 -3.10 11.16 -6.19
N PHE A 200 -4.13 10.46 -5.71
CA PHE A 200 -5.42 10.33 -6.38
C PHE A 200 -6.39 11.35 -5.84
N SER A 201 -6.81 12.29 -6.69
CA SER A 201 -7.74 13.37 -6.34
C SER A 201 -9.06 13.17 -7.06
N LEU A 202 -10.08 12.75 -6.33
CA LEU A 202 -11.40 12.45 -6.88
C LEU A 202 -12.35 13.64 -6.81
N GLU A 203 -11.98 14.70 -6.06
CA GLU A 203 -12.79 15.90 -5.85
C GLU A 203 -12.24 17.11 -6.62
N MET A 204 -10.93 17.25 -6.68
CA MET A 204 -10.27 18.43 -7.22
C MET A 204 -9.42 18.09 -8.45
N SER A 205 -9.37 19.00 -9.44
CA SER A 205 -8.46 18.83 -10.58
C SER A 205 -6.99 18.99 -10.16
N LYS A 206 -6.10 18.36 -10.92
CA LYS A 206 -4.65 18.45 -10.70
C LYS A 206 -4.14 19.89 -10.71
N GLU A 207 -4.70 20.77 -11.56
CA GLU A 207 -4.32 22.18 -11.59
C GLU A 207 -4.68 22.91 -10.30
N GLN A 208 -5.83 22.58 -9.70
CA GLN A 208 -6.26 23.17 -8.42
C GLN A 208 -5.34 22.72 -7.27
N LEU A 209 -4.92 21.43 -7.27
CA LEU A 209 -3.97 20.92 -6.28
C LEU A 209 -2.60 21.57 -6.43
N VAL A 210 -2.09 21.68 -7.66
CA VAL A 210 -0.79 22.32 -7.91
C VAL A 210 -0.83 23.80 -7.50
N LYS A 211 -1.90 24.54 -7.78
CA LYS A 211 -2.05 25.93 -7.29
C LYS A 211 -1.96 26.02 -5.77
N ARG A 212 -2.59 25.08 -5.03
CA ARG A 212 -2.48 25.03 -3.56
C ARG A 212 -1.05 24.71 -3.11
N MET A 213 -0.40 23.74 -3.75
CA MET A 213 0.99 23.41 -3.43
C MET A 213 1.94 24.59 -3.70
N LEU A 214 1.73 25.32 -4.79
CA LEU A 214 2.49 26.54 -5.07
C LEU A 214 2.28 27.60 -3.98
N ALA A 215 1.04 27.84 -3.54
CA ALA A 215 0.75 28.78 -2.45
C ALA A 215 1.45 28.37 -1.13
N MET A 216 1.41 27.08 -0.80
CA MET A 216 2.05 26.52 0.40
C MET A 216 3.58 26.65 0.36
N ASN A 217 4.21 26.33 -0.78
CA ASN A 217 5.66 26.31 -0.92
C ASN A 217 6.24 27.72 -1.05
N SER A 218 5.63 28.58 -1.88
CA SER A 218 6.09 29.95 -2.11
C SER A 218 5.75 30.92 -0.98
N MET A 219 4.79 30.56 -0.09
CA MET A 219 4.20 31.47 0.90
C MET A 219 3.59 32.73 0.24
N VAL A 220 3.02 32.56 -0.96
CA VAL A 220 2.23 33.57 -1.65
C VAL A 220 0.76 33.32 -1.36
N ASP A 221 -0.01 34.38 -1.10
CA ASP A 221 -1.44 34.26 -0.76
C ASP A 221 -2.20 33.50 -1.86
N SER A 222 -2.94 32.50 -1.46
CA SER A 222 -3.74 31.66 -2.36
C SER A 222 -4.80 32.42 -3.13
N GLN A 223 -5.31 33.53 -2.57
CA GLN A 223 -6.21 34.44 -3.25
C GLN A 223 -5.50 35.21 -4.38
N LYS A 224 -4.29 35.74 -4.12
CA LYS A 224 -3.48 36.42 -5.14
C LYS A 224 -3.20 35.47 -6.32
N ILE A 225 -2.82 34.22 -6.04
CA ILE A 225 -2.59 33.21 -7.11
C ILE A 225 -3.88 32.94 -7.90
N ARG A 226 -5.03 32.93 -7.22
CA ARG A 226 -6.32 32.64 -7.87
C ARG A 226 -6.79 33.81 -8.75
N THR A 227 -6.59 35.03 -8.30
CA THR A 227 -7.04 36.24 -9.02
C THR A 227 -6.05 36.71 -10.06
N GLY A 228 -4.77 36.31 -9.94
CA GLY A 228 -3.68 36.79 -10.79
C GLY A 228 -3.12 38.15 -10.33
N ASP A 229 -3.51 38.64 -9.14
CA ASP A 229 -3.02 39.89 -8.55
C ASP A 229 -1.67 39.65 -7.86
N LEU A 230 -0.65 39.46 -8.65
CA LEU A 230 0.71 39.10 -8.23
C LEU A 230 1.68 40.22 -8.48
N GLU A 231 2.51 40.52 -7.49
CA GLU A 231 3.63 41.44 -7.57
C GLU A 231 4.90 40.72 -8.09
N ASP A 232 5.93 41.48 -8.52
CA ASP A 232 7.16 40.88 -9.04
C ASP A 232 7.83 39.95 -8.02
N ASP A 233 7.84 40.32 -6.74
CA ASP A 233 8.36 39.46 -5.64
C ASP A 233 7.55 38.16 -5.47
N ASP A 234 6.24 38.21 -5.68
CA ASP A 234 5.39 37.01 -5.66
C ASP A 234 5.73 36.06 -6.82
N TRP A 235 6.02 36.63 -8.01
CA TRP A 235 6.45 35.88 -9.17
C TRP A 235 7.79 35.16 -8.96
N ASP A 236 8.78 35.84 -8.37
CA ASP A 236 10.09 35.25 -8.06
C ASP A 236 9.95 34.05 -7.10
N LYS A 237 9.13 34.20 -6.05
CA LYS A 237 8.83 33.11 -5.11
C LYS A 237 8.11 31.95 -5.78
N LEU A 238 7.15 32.22 -6.66
CA LEU A 238 6.40 31.20 -7.40
C LEU A 238 7.33 30.42 -8.35
N VAL A 239 8.19 31.11 -9.12
CA VAL A 239 9.16 30.48 -10.04
C VAL A 239 10.11 29.53 -9.27
N GLY A 240 10.57 29.96 -8.09
CA GLY A 240 11.38 29.12 -7.21
C GLY A 240 10.62 27.83 -6.78
N SER A 241 9.35 27.96 -6.45
CA SER A 241 8.50 26.85 -6.04
C SER A 241 8.15 25.92 -7.20
N VAL A 242 7.85 26.46 -8.39
CA VAL A 242 7.62 25.67 -9.62
C VAL A 242 8.80 24.74 -9.90
N ARG A 243 10.04 25.26 -9.79
CA ARG A 243 11.24 24.45 -10.00
C ARG A 243 11.38 23.32 -8.98
N LYS A 244 11.09 23.58 -7.70
CA LYS A 244 11.16 22.55 -6.64
C LYS A 244 10.11 21.46 -6.83
N ILE A 245 8.84 21.85 -7.00
CA ILE A 245 7.73 20.91 -7.15
C ILE A 245 7.83 20.15 -8.47
N GLY A 246 8.19 20.83 -9.56
CA GLY A 246 8.30 20.23 -10.90
C GLY A 246 9.41 19.17 -11.03
N ASN A 247 10.43 19.23 -10.18
CA ASN A 247 11.51 18.23 -10.12
C ASN A 247 11.26 17.12 -9.10
N SER A 248 10.12 17.12 -8.42
CA SER A 248 9.76 16.08 -7.46
C SER A 248 9.13 14.86 -8.13
N ASN A 249 9.20 13.71 -7.45
CA ASN A 249 8.58 12.46 -7.92
C ASN A 249 7.12 12.34 -7.48
N LEU A 250 6.34 13.43 -7.54
CA LEU A 250 4.92 13.44 -7.22
C LEU A 250 4.10 13.25 -8.49
N VAL A 251 3.28 12.20 -8.52
CA VAL A 251 2.35 11.90 -9.61
C VAL A 251 0.92 12.14 -9.14
N ILE A 252 0.14 12.90 -9.92
CA ILE A 252 -1.25 13.24 -9.59
C ILE A 252 -2.17 12.61 -10.64
N ASP A 253 -3.18 11.89 -10.17
CA ASP A 253 -4.28 11.35 -10.97
C ASP A 253 -5.60 11.95 -10.48
N ASP A 254 -6.34 12.60 -11.38
CA ASP A 254 -7.64 13.22 -11.10
C ASP A 254 -8.80 12.52 -11.82
N THR A 255 -8.64 11.22 -12.13
CA THR A 255 -9.69 10.39 -12.72
C THR A 255 -10.84 10.24 -11.74
N SER A 256 -12.00 10.79 -12.06
CA SER A 256 -13.22 10.67 -11.25
C SER A 256 -13.80 9.25 -11.31
N GLY A 257 -14.34 8.78 -10.17
CA GLY A 257 -15.04 7.49 -10.11
C GLY A 257 -14.15 6.27 -10.27
N ILE A 258 -12.85 6.37 -9.98
CA ILE A 258 -11.91 5.26 -10.05
C ILE A 258 -12.32 4.13 -9.10
N THR A 259 -12.21 2.89 -9.56
CA THR A 259 -12.41 1.71 -8.72
C THR A 259 -11.15 1.37 -7.90
N ALA A 260 -11.31 0.63 -6.81
CA ALA A 260 -10.15 0.17 -6.02
C ALA A 260 -9.21 -0.74 -6.84
N SER A 261 -9.73 -1.44 -7.82
CA SER A 261 -8.99 -2.28 -8.74
C SER A 261 -8.12 -1.49 -9.70
N GLU A 262 -8.70 -0.51 -10.40
CA GLU A 262 -7.96 0.39 -11.29
C GLU A 262 -6.89 1.17 -10.56
N LEU A 263 -7.21 1.68 -9.36
CA LEU A 263 -6.26 2.40 -8.52
C LEU A 263 -5.07 1.49 -8.17
N ARG A 264 -5.34 0.24 -7.75
CA ARG A 264 -4.32 -0.77 -7.45
C ARG A 264 -3.44 -1.07 -8.65
N SER A 265 -4.05 -1.23 -9.84
CA SER A 265 -3.36 -1.45 -11.10
C SER A 265 -2.38 -0.31 -11.44
N LYS A 266 -2.85 0.95 -11.37
CA LYS A 266 -2.02 2.13 -11.59
C LYS A 266 -0.85 2.20 -10.58
N CYS A 267 -1.11 1.90 -9.30
CA CYS A 267 -0.06 1.88 -8.27
C CYS A 267 0.98 0.78 -8.49
N ARG A 268 0.57 -0.43 -8.94
CA ARG A 268 1.49 -1.52 -9.31
C ARG A 268 2.40 -1.11 -10.45
N LYS A 269 1.82 -0.54 -11.51
CA LYS A 269 2.57 -0.05 -12.67
C LYS A 269 3.61 0.98 -12.24
N LEU A 270 3.19 2.01 -11.51
CA LEU A 270 4.07 3.06 -11.02
C LEU A 270 5.21 2.49 -10.15
N LYS A 271 4.90 1.53 -9.28
CA LYS A 271 5.89 0.88 -8.42
C LYS A 271 6.96 0.12 -9.20
N ILE A 272 6.59 -0.51 -10.32
CA ILE A 272 7.55 -1.24 -11.17
C ILE A 272 8.40 -0.28 -11.99
N GLU A 273 7.81 0.80 -12.53
CA GLU A 273 8.48 1.72 -13.44
C GLU A 273 9.40 2.74 -12.75
N GLN A 274 8.97 3.28 -11.62
CA GLN A 274 9.63 4.41 -10.96
C GLN A 274 9.87 4.20 -9.45
N GLY A 275 9.32 3.13 -8.88
CA GLY A 275 9.19 2.99 -7.45
C GLY A 275 7.92 3.67 -6.94
N LEU A 276 7.50 3.31 -5.71
CA LEU A 276 6.34 3.91 -5.04
C LEU A 276 6.53 3.80 -3.54
N ASP A 277 6.46 4.94 -2.84
CA ASP A 277 6.71 5.03 -1.41
C ASP A 277 5.49 5.50 -0.60
N LEU A 278 4.56 6.21 -1.22
CA LEU A 278 3.35 6.71 -0.57
C LEU A 278 2.19 6.79 -1.56
N VAL A 279 1.00 6.37 -1.12
CA VAL A 279 -0.25 6.58 -1.86
C VAL A 279 -1.19 7.46 -1.05
N ILE A 280 -1.79 8.46 -1.68
CA ILE A 280 -2.78 9.37 -1.06
C ILE A 280 -4.05 9.35 -1.89
N ILE A 281 -5.22 9.23 -1.26
CA ILE A 281 -6.54 9.18 -1.91
C ILE A 281 -7.47 10.23 -1.30
N ASP A 282 -7.88 11.22 -2.09
CA ASP A 282 -8.80 12.31 -1.68
C ASP A 282 -10.09 12.28 -2.51
N TYR A 283 -11.19 11.74 -2.04
CA TYR A 283 -11.49 10.99 -0.81
C TYR A 283 -12.33 9.72 -1.11
N LEU A 284 -12.34 8.78 -0.17
CA LEU A 284 -12.90 7.43 -0.34
C LEU A 284 -14.33 7.39 -0.86
N GLN A 285 -15.19 8.28 -0.37
CA GLN A 285 -16.61 8.30 -0.73
C GLN A 285 -16.89 8.68 -2.20
N LEU A 286 -15.88 9.07 -2.97
CA LEU A 286 -16.00 9.30 -4.43
C LEU A 286 -15.51 8.13 -5.25
N MET A 287 -14.93 7.10 -4.63
CA MET A 287 -14.57 5.86 -5.31
C MET A 287 -15.84 5.08 -5.69
N THR A 288 -15.72 4.32 -6.76
CA THR A 288 -16.81 3.43 -7.24
C THR A 288 -16.51 1.99 -6.80
N GLY A 289 -17.52 1.30 -6.29
CA GLY A 289 -17.41 -0.14 -5.98
C GLY A 289 -17.39 -1.00 -7.23
N ALA A 290 -16.75 -2.16 -7.17
CA ALA A 290 -16.57 -3.08 -8.28
C ALA A 290 -17.84 -3.82 -8.75
N GLY A 291 -19.02 -3.62 -8.17
CA GLY A 291 -20.23 -4.40 -8.47
C GLY A 291 -21.45 -3.56 -8.79
N LYS A 292 -22.04 -3.73 -9.97
CA LYS A 292 -23.37 -3.22 -10.35
C LYS A 292 -24.52 -3.97 -9.67
N ARG A 293 -24.40 -4.43 -8.43
CA ARG A 293 -25.58 -4.94 -7.72
C ARG A 293 -26.33 -3.76 -7.11
N LYS A 294 -27.47 -3.43 -7.68
CA LYS A 294 -28.40 -2.37 -7.24
C LYS A 294 -28.93 -2.52 -5.80
N SER A 295 -28.49 -3.51 -5.04
CA SER A 295 -28.97 -3.83 -3.70
C SER A 295 -27.96 -3.58 -2.58
N ASP A 296 -26.69 -3.31 -2.88
CA ASP A 296 -25.70 -3.15 -1.82
C ASP A 296 -25.79 -1.73 -1.23
N SER A 297 -25.83 -1.67 0.10
CA SER A 297 -25.88 -0.37 0.78
C SER A 297 -24.54 0.36 0.55
N ARG A 298 -24.55 1.68 0.43
CA ARG A 298 -23.32 2.51 0.32
C ARG A 298 -22.30 2.18 1.41
N GLN A 299 -22.79 1.77 2.56
CA GLN A 299 -21.96 1.33 3.69
C GLN A 299 -21.15 0.07 3.37
N GLN A 300 -21.76 -0.91 2.68
CA GLN A 300 -21.07 -2.12 2.26
C GLN A 300 -20.01 -1.82 1.21
N GLU A 301 -20.32 -0.99 0.23
CA GLU A 301 -19.39 -0.55 -0.82
C GLU A 301 -18.13 0.10 -0.22
N ILE A 302 -18.31 1.02 0.72
CA ILE A 302 -17.20 1.69 1.42
C ILE A 302 -16.37 0.68 2.23
N SER A 303 -17.01 -0.33 2.82
CA SER A 303 -16.33 -1.39 3.56
C SER A 303 -15.45 -2.25 2.63
N ASP A 304 -15.93 -2.58 1.45
CA ASP A 304 -15.18 -3.37 0.48
C ASP A 304 -14.00 -2.58 -0.11
N ILE A 305 -14.20 -1.27 -0.37
CA ILE A 305 -13.13 -0.34 -0.77
C ILE A 305 -12.05 -0.29 0.32
N SER A 306 -12.41 -0.09 1.58
CA SER A 306 -11.48 -0.02 2.70
C SER A 306 -10.61 -1.27 2.81
N ARG A 307 -11.25 -2.44 2.76
CA ARG A 307 -10.56 -3.73 2.79
C ARG A 307 -9.61 -3.89 1.60
N SER A 308 -10.04 -3.48 0.40
CA SER A 308 -9.21 -3.52 -0.80
C SER A 308 -7.98 -2.61 -0.69
N LEU A 309 -8.12 -1.42 -0.09
CA LEU A 309 -7.01 -0.50 0.15
C LEU A 309 -6.02 -1.06 1.19
N LYS A 310 -6.51 -1.71 2.26
CA LYS A 310 -5.62 -2.38 3.21
C LYS A 310 -4.83 -3.53 2.57
N VAL A 311 -5.48 -4.32 1.73
CA VAL A 311 -4.81 -5.37 0.95
C VAL A 311 -3.74 -4.76 0.04
N MET A 312 -4.06 -3.67 -0.67
CA MET A 312 -3.13 -2.97 -1.54
C MET A 312 -1.91 -2.42 -0.78
N ALA A 313 -2.12 -1.80 0.39
CA ALA A 313 -1.02 -1.29 1.23
C ALA A 313 -0.03 -2.40 1.60
N ARG A 314 -0.54 -3.58 1.96
CA ARG A 314 0.27 -4.74 2.30
C ARG A 314 0.98 -5.34 1.08
N GLU A 315 0.26 -5.51 -0.02
CA GLU A 315 0.78 -6.05 -1.27
C GLU A 315 1.92 -5.18 -1.84
N LEU A 316 1.68 -3.88 -1.90
CA LEU A 316 2.67 -2.93 -2.39
C LEU A 316 3.75 -2.59 -1.35
N ASN A 317 3.57 -2.98 -0.09
CA ASN A 317 4.45 -2.64 1.03
C ASN A 317 4.74 -1.12 1.09
N VAL A 318 3.67 -0.31 1.01
CA VAL A 318 3.71 1.16 1.11
C VAL A 318 2.62 1.67 2.04
N PRO A 319 2.81 2.79 2.75
CA PRO A 319 1.73 3.47 3.45
C PRO A 319 0.68 3.99 2.45
N VAL A 320 -0.59 3.85 2.82
CA VAL A 320 -1.73 4.39 2.08
C VAL A 320 -2.49 5.35 2.98
N ILE A 321 -2.55 6.61 2.61
CA ILE A 321 -3.38 7.63 3.27
C ILE A 321 -4.70 7.72 2.51
N ALA A 322 -5.79 7.47 3.19
CA ALA A 322 -7.13 7.61 2.64
C ALA A 322 -7.89 8.71 3.39
N LEU A 323 -8.45 9.65 2.65
CA LEU A 323 -9.25 10.72 3.23
C LEU A 323 -10.72 10.30 3.31
N SER A 324 -11.39 10.75 4.38
CA SER A 324 -12.81 10.50 4.59
C SER A 324 -13.53 11.76 5.10
N GLN A 325 -14.78 11.89 4.74
CA GLN A 325 -15.64 12.93 5.28
C GLN A 325 -16.42 12.40 6.49
N LEU A 326 -16.44 13.17 7.57
CA LEU A 326 -17.20 12.83 8.77
C LEU A 326 -18.70 13.11 8.62
N SER A 327 -19.51 12.30 9.30
CA SER A 327 -20.96 12.51 9.43
C SER A 327 -21.29 13.90 9.99
N ARG A 328 -22.44 14.45 9.59
CA ARG A 328 -22.97 15.72 10.13
C ARG A 328 -23.32 15.62 11.63
N ALA A 329 -23.46 14.43 12.17
CA ALA A 329 -23.76 14.22 13.60
C ALA A 329 -22.72 14.84 14.54
N VAL A 330 -21.46 15.03 14.08
CA VAL A 330 -20.42 15.77 14.84
C VAL A 330 -20.90 17.17 15.21
N GLU A 331 -21.58 17.88 14.31
CA GLU A 331 -21.97 19.28 14.49
C GLU A 331 -23.13 19.47 15.48
N SER A 332 -23.86 18.38 15.79
CA SER A 332 -24.95 18.40 16.78
C SER A 332 -24.46 18.32 18.23
N ARG A 333 -23.17 17.94 18.43
CA ARG A 333 -22.59 17.90 19.78
C ARG A 333 -22.15 19.29 20.24
N PRO A 334 -22.20 19.57 21.55
CA PRO A 334 -21.79 20.86 22.10
C PRO A 334 -20.33 21.21 21.79
N ASP A 335 -19.42 20.23 21.91
CA ASP A 335 -17.99 20.41 21.69
C ASP A 335 -17.56 20.27 20.23
N LYS A 336 -18.44 19.70 19.37
CA LYS A 336 -18.21 19.45 17.93
C LYS A 336 -16.88 18.72 17.63
N ARG A 337 -16.30 18.06 18.64
CA ARG A 337 -15.03 17.31 18.46
C ARG A 337 -15.29 15.95 17.81
N PRO A 338 -14.52 15.59 16.80
CA PRO A 338 -14.68 14.33 16.13
C PRO A 338 -14.26 13.14 17.01
N MET A 339 -14.97 12.01 16.86
CA MET A 339 -14.66 10.74 17.50
C MET A 339 -14.89 9.57 16.54
N LEU A 340 -14.39 8.38 16.86
CA LEU A 340 -14.46 7.19 15.98
C LEU A 340 -15.90 6.86 15.55
N SER A 341 -16.88 7.05 16.42
CA SER A 341 -18.29 6.81 16.07
C SER A 341 -18.85 7.71 14.96
N ASP A 342 -18.14 8.80 14.60
CA ASP A 342 -18.56 9.72 13.52
C ASP A 342 -18.21 9.20 12.14
N LEU A 343 -17.45 8.10 12.08
CA LEU A 343 -17.20 7.31 10.88
C LEU A 343 -18.35 6.33 10.56
N ARG A 344 -19.54 6.51 11.11
CA ARG A 344 -20.66 5.53 11.14
C ARG A 344 -21.13 5.00 9.79
N GLU A 345 -20.97 5.72 8.70
CA GLU A 345 -21.23 5.20 7.35
C GLU A 345 -20.10 4.28 6.86
N SER A 346 -19.06 4.13 7.67
CA SER A 346 -17.79 3.51 7.33
C SER A 346 -17.21 2.68 8.51
N GLY A 347 -18.04 2.04 9.31
CA GLY A 347 -17.59 1.29 10.51
C GLY A 347 -16.52 0.24 10.23
N ALA A 348 -16.50 -0.33 9.04
CA ALA A 348 -15.44 -1.26 8.62
C ALA A 348 -14.10 -0.53 8.39
N ILE A 349 -14.11 0.74 7.92
CA ILE A 349 -12.88 1.51 7.71
C ILE A 349 -12.12 1.69 9.03
N GLU A 350 -12.86 1.92 10.12
CA GLU A 350 -12.25 2.01 11.44
C GLU A 350 -11.52 0.72 11.81
N GLN A 351 -12.07 -0.44 11.48
CA GLN A 351 -11.47 -1.74 11.80
C GLN A 351 -10.25 -2.03 10.93
N ASP A 352 -10.32 -1.72 9.64
CA ASP A 352 -9.26 -1.99 8.66
C ASP A 352 -8.05 -1.06 8.82
N ALA A 353 -8.28 0.21 9.19
CA ALA A 353 -7.23 1.20 9.35
C ALA A 353 -6.31 0.88 10.54
N ASP A 354 -5.01 1.06 10.34
CA ASP A 354 -3.99 0.93 11.40
C ASP A 354 -3.91 2.21 12.22
N ILE A 355 -4.09 3.37 11.57
CA ILE A 355 -4.10 4.68 12.20
C ILE A 355 -5.37 5.42 11.73
N VAL A 356 -6.06 6.07 12.66
CA VAL A 356 -7.18 6.98 12.38
C VAL A 356 -6.86 8.34 12.99
N MET A 357 -6.89 9.38 12.16
CA MET A 357 -6.65 10.76 12.55
C MET A 357 -7.85 11.64 12.22
N PHE A 358 -8.16 12.58 13.09
CA PHE A 358 -9.16 13.61 12.83
C PHE A 358 -8.51 14.98 12.79
N ILE A 359 -8.99 15.86 11.90
CA ILE A 359 -8.59 17.26 11.87
C ILE A 359 -9.72 18.08 12.46
N TYR A 360 -9.38 18.90 13.45
CA TYR A 360 -10.30 19.77 14.15
C TYR A 360 -9.70 21.18 14.29
N ARG A 361 -10.52 22.20 14.08
CA ARG A 361 -10.14 23.59 14.27
C ARG A 361 -11.22 24.28 15.11
N ASP A 362 -10.85 24.66 16.33
CA ASP A 362 -11.80 25.30 17.26
C ASP A 362 -12.28 26.65 16.74
N GLU A 363 -11.39 27.47 16.18
CA GLU A 363 -11.71 28.78 15.60
C GLU A 363 -12.80 28.74 14.52
N TYR A 364 -12.96 27.60 13.83
CA TYR A 364 -14.00 27.45 12.80
C TYR A 364 -15.41 27.42 13.36
N TYR A 365 -15.57 26.87 14.56
CA TYR A 365 -16.84 26.77 15.26
C TYR A 365 -17.04 27.88 16.29
N ASN A 366 -15.96 28.39 16.86
CA ASN A 366 -15.92 29.38 17.92
C ASN A 366 -15.06 30.58 17.49
N PRO A 367 -15.65 31.66 16.95
CA PRO A 367 -14.89 32.84 16.52
C PRO A 367 -14.08 33.50 17.66
N ASP A 368 -14.52 33.31 18.91
CA ASP A 368 -13.86 33.82 20.12
C ASP A 368 -12.87 32.82 20.75
N SER A 369 -12.49 31.75 20.02
CA SER A 369 -11.54 30.76 20.49
C SER A 369 -10.21 31.40 20.87
N GLU A 370 -9.63 30.95 21.98
CA GLU A 370 -8.25 31.28 22.38
C GLU A 370 -7.20 30.61 21.46
N LYS A 371 -7.59 29.54 20.70
CA LYS A 371 -6.73 28.76 19.80
C LYS A 371 -6.85 29.25 18.35
N LYS A 372 -6.74 30.55 18.11
CA LYS A 372 -6.75 31.12 16.74
C LYS A 372 -5.48 30.67 15.97
N GLY A 373 -5.66 30.28 14.72
CA GLY A 373 -4.57 29.79 13.88
C GLY A 373 -3.99 28.45 14.33
N VAL A 374 -4.72 27.70 15.18
CA VAL A 374 -4.32 26.36 15.63
C VAL A 374 -5.26 25.31 15.06
N ALA A 375 -4.69 24.25 14.53
CA ALA A 375 -5.42 23.05 14.13
C ALA A 375 -4.96 21.87 14.99
N GLU A 376 -5.89 21.03 15.42
CA GLU A 376 -5.59 19.81 16.14
C GLU A 376 -5.69 18.62 15.19
N VAL A 377 -4.61 17.80 15.11
CA VAL A 377 -4.63 16.48 14.50
C VAL A 377 -4.78 15.48 15.63
N ILE A 378 -5.96 14.89 15.73
CA ILE A 378 -6.32 13.97 16.82
C ILE A 378 -6.04 12.54 16.33
N VAL A 379 -4.96 11.90 16.81
CA VAL A 379 -4.72 10.47 16.60
C VAL A 379 -5.69 9.71 17.49
N ALA A 380 -6.82 9.28 16.92
CA ALA A 380 -7.89 8.62 17.66
C ALA A 380 -7.71 7.10 17.78
N LYS A 381 -7.02 6.50 16.80
CA LYS A 381 -6.65 5.09 16.80
C LYS A 381 -5.23 4.94 16.26
N GLN A 382 -4.44 4.10 16.92
CA GLN A 382 -3.13 3.67 16.44
C GLN A 382 -2.84 2.26 16.98
N ARG A 383 -2.47 1.32 16.08
CA ARG A 383 -2.20 -0.08 16.49
C ARG A 383 -0.88 -0.21 17.24
N SER A 384 0.10 0.58 16.89
CA SER A 384 1.49 0.41 17.37
C SER A 384 2.06 1.61 18.11
N GLY A 385 1.19 2.50 18.64
CA GLY A 385 1.66 3.70 19.34
C GLY A 385 0.57 4.41 20.15
N PRO A 386 0.92 5.56 20.76
CA PRO A 386 0.00 6.32 21.61
C PRO A 386 -1.01 7.11 20.78
N THR A 387 -2.20 7.29 21.34
CA THR A 387 -3.25 8.17 20.80
C THR A 387 -3.17 9.57 21.44
N GLY A 388 -3.96 10.50 20.93
CA GLY A 388 -4.09 11.85 21.48
C GLY A 388 -3.89 12.97 20.45
N PRO A 389 -4.13 14.23 20.81
CA PRO A 389 -4.01 15.36 19.91
C PRO A 389 -2.54 15.75 19.67
N VAL A 390 -2.32 16.33 18.49
CA VAL A 390 -1.12 17.06 18.09
C VAL A 390 -1.58 18.42 17.59
N GLU A 391 -1.04 19.50 18.12
CA GLU A 391 -1.38 20.86 17.69
C GLU A 391 -0.43 21.34 16.61
N LEU A 392 -0.98 21.91 15.54
CA LEU A 392 -0.26 22.47 14.41
C LEU A 392 -0.72 23.92 14.15
N ALA A 393 0.19 24.75 13.65
CA ALA A 393 -0.19 26.06 13.15
C ALA A 393 -1.00 25.92 11.86
N TRP A 394 -2.07 26.71 11.74
CA TRP A 394 -2.86 26.84 10.53
C TRP A 394 -2.70 28.22 9.91
N LEU A 395 -2.08 28.29 8.75
CA LEU A 395 -1.84 29.50 7.99
C LEU A 395 -2.86 29.56 6.83
N SER A 396 -4.04 30.13 7.11
CA SER A 396 -5.19 30.07 6.21
C SER A 396 -4.93 30.70 4.84
N GLN A 397 -4.20 31.81 4.79
CA GLN A 397 -3.84 32.53 3.56
C GLN A 397 -3.01 31.69 2.58
N TYR A 398 -2.19 30.76 3.09
CA TYR A 398 -1.37 29.86 2.29
C TYR A 398 -1.94 28.43 2.23
N THR A 399 -3.10 28.20 2.89
CA THR A 399 -3.66 26.85 3.08
C THR A 399 -2.65 25.85 3.63
N LYS A 400 -1.78 26.28 4.56
CA LYS A 400 -0.62 25.55 5.04
C LYS A 400 -0.76 25.17 6.52
N PHE A 401 -0.37 23.94 6.84
CA PHE A 401 -0.08 23.52 8.21
C PHE A 401 1.39 23.69 8.51
N GLY A 402 1.74 24.03 9.74
CA GLY A 402 3.12 24.17 10.19
C GLY A 402 3.32 23.61 11.61
N ASN A 403 4.55 23.34 11.97
CA ASN A 403 4.90 22.99 13.33
C ASN A 403 4.73 24.20 14.24
N LEU A 404 4.13 24.02 15.43
CA LEU A 404 4.12 25.05 16.46
C LEU A 404 5.48 25.13 17.14
N GLU A 405 5.99 26.35 17.31
CA GLU A 405 7.14 26.60 18.15
C GLU A 405 6.64 26.94 19.58
N TYR A 406 6.77 25.98 20.47
CA TYR A 406 6.58 26.27 21.89
C TYR A 406 7.78 27.09 22.37
N LYS A 407 7.57 28.33 22.76
CA LYS A 407 8.59 29.07 23.51
C LYS A 407 8.86 28.28 24.81
N ARG A 408 10.01 27.64 24.87
CA ARG A 408 10.54 27.05 26.11
C ARG A 408 10.85 28.11 27.12
#